data_871fbdfe3a69697c8ecd214f039e4be1
#
_entry.id   871fbdfe3a69697c8ecd214f039e4be1
#
_cell.length_a   1.000
_cell.length_b   1.000
_cell.length_c   1.000
_cell.angle_alpha   90.00
_cell.angle_beta   90.00
_cell.angle_gamma   90.00
#
_symmetry.space_group_name_H-M   'P 1'
#
loop_
_entity.id
_entity.type
_entity.pdbx_description
1 polymer ?
#
loop_
_entity_poly.entity_id
_entity_poly.type
_entity_poly.pdbx_seq_one_letter_code
_entity_poly.pdbx_strand_id
1 'polypeptide(L)'
;MIKKVAIIGTVGLPSNYGGFETLTHFITKELSKEIDFTVYCSSKSYSKKLKTYNNCNLHYFNIEANGISSILYDICSMFHAQKNSDILLVLGVSGCIALPFLKLLSNKKIILNIDGLEWKRHKWSRFAKWFLKLSEKIGVKYADEIVGDNRVIVEYIYKTYNVEANFIAYGADHVRRKEISTALIKKYN
;
A
#
# COMPACT_ATOMS: atom_id res chain seq x y z
N MET A 1 14.03 9.46 -19.35
CA MET A 1 13.31 8.16 -19.32
C MET A 1 12.20 8.23 -18.28
N ILE A 2 10.98 7.84 -18.66
CA ILE A 2 9.84 7.72 -17.73
C ILE A 2 10.13 6.59 -16.74
N LYS A 3 10.00 6.86 -15.44
CA LYS A 3 10.22 5.86 -14.40
C LYS A 3 9.05 4.88 -14.37
N LYS A 4 9.34 3.59 -14.22
CA LYS A 4 8.34 2.54 -14.06
C LYS A 4 8.16 2.22 -12.58
N VAL A 5 6.95 2.42 -12.07
CA VAL A 5 6.61 2.22 -10.66
C VAL A 5 5.56 1.13 -10.51
N ALA A 6 5.86 0.11 -9.73
CA ALA A 6 4.87 -0.90 -9.31
C ALA A 6 4.22 -0.49 -7.99
N ILE A 7 2.90 -0.51 -7.91
CA ILE A 7 2.14 -0.29 -6.67
C ILE A 7 1.62 -1.64 -6.17
N ILE A 8 1.99 -2.01 -4.94
CA ILE A 8 1.76 -3.31 -4.31
C ILE A 8 1.14 -3.09 -2.93
N GLY A 9 0.33 -4.01 -2.44
CA GLY A 9 -0.28 -3.93 -1.11
C GLY A 9 -1.66 -3.26 -1.10
N THR A 10 -2.26 -3.08 -2.26
CA THR A 10 -3.65 -2.63 -2.42
C THR A 10 -4.50 -3.76 -2.99
N VAL A 11 -5.82 -3.72 -2.75
CA VAL A 11 -6.75 -4.66 -3.41
C VAL A 11 -6.76 -4.43 -4.92
N GLY A 12 -6.56 -3.19 -5.37
CA GLY A 12 -6.44 -2.82 -6.77
C GLY A 12 -7.28 -1.60 -7.18
N LEU A 13 -7.40 -1.42 -8.50
CA LEU A 13 -8.17 -0.35 -9.13
C LEU A 13 -9.23 -0.92 -10.09
N PRO A 14 -10.37 -0.22 -10.29
CA PRO A 14 -10.82 1.02 -9.62
C PRO A 14 -10.99 0.87 -8.11
N SER A 15 -10.78 1.97 -7.36
CA SER A 15 -10.91 1.95 -5.90
C SER A 15 -12.35 1.61 -5.48
N ASN A 16 -12.50 0.51 -4.75
CA ASN A 16 -13.80 0.11 -4.20
C ASN A 16 -13.90 0.43 -2.72
N TYR A 17 -12.83 0.21 -1.95
CA TYR A 17 -12.82 0.38 -0.52
C TYR A 17 -11.37 0.42 0.01
N GLY A 18 -11.11 1.36 0.94
CA GLY A 18 -9.85 1.40 1.68
C GLY A 18 -8.98 2.63 1.38
N GLY A 19 -8.09 2.93 2.32
CA GLY A 19 -7.17 4.06 2.22
C GLY A 19 -6.13 3.88 1.12
N PHE A 20 -5.56 2.70 1.01
CA PHE A 20 -4.55 2.41 -0.02
C PHE A 20 -5.12 2.41 -1.44
N GLU A 21 -6.35 1.93 -1.64
CA GLU A 21 -7.05 2.01 -2.93
C GLU A 21 -7.31 3.47 -3.32
N THR A 22 -7.75 4.29 -2.34
CA THR A 22 -7.98 5.73 -2.55
C THR A 22 -6.67 6.44 -2.88
N LEU A 23 -5.60 6.20 -2.11
CA LEU A 23 -4.26 6.73 -2.37
C LEU A 23 -3.79 6.35 -3.77
N THR A 24 -3.86 5.07 -4.13
CA THR A 24 -3.46 4.55 -5.43
C THR A 24 -4.25 5.18 -6.56
N HIS A 25 -5.57 5.35 -6.38
CA HIS A 25 -6.43 6.01 -7.37
C HIS A 25 -5.95 7.44 -7.66
N PHE A 26 -5.68 8.25 -6.62
CA PHE A 26 -5.28 9.64 -6.82
C PHE A 26 -3.84 9.75 -7.33
N ILE A 27 -2.89 8.98 -6.80
CA ILE A 27 -1.52 8.96 -7.33
C ILE A 27 -1.51 8.64 -8.83
N THR A 28 -2.22 7.58 -9.22
CA THR A 28 -2.26 7.18 -10.63
C THR A 28 -2.98 8.20 -11.51
N LYS A 29 -4.08 8.78 -11.02
CA LYS A 29 -4.83 9.80 -11.75
C LYS A 29 -4.00 11.04 -12.04
N GLU A 30 -3.25 11.52 -11.06
CA GLU A 30 -2.51 12.77 -11.17
C GLU A 30 -1.14 12.60 -11.84
N LEU A 31 -0.44 11.46 -11.61
CA LEU A 31 0.95 11.28 -12.01
C LEU A 31 1.14 10.33 -13.21
N SER A 32 0.09 9.72 -13.76
CA SER A 32 0.24 8.77 -14.88
C SER A 32 0.74 9.37 -16.20
N LYS A 33 0.83 10.68 -16.31
CA LYS A 33 1.46 11.35 -17.45
C LYS A 33 2.99 11.42 -17.33
N GLU A 34 3.52 11.32 -16.12
CA GLU A 34 4.94 11.47 -15.81
C GLU A 34 5.58 10.14 -15.40
N ILE A 35 4.77 9.20 -14.90
CA ILE A 35 5.21 7.91 -14.35
C ILE A 35 4.41 6.79 -14.98
N ASP A 36 5.10 5.74 -15.44
CA ASP A 36 4.48 4.51 -15.95
C ASP A 36 4.17 3.58 -14.76
N PHE A 37 2.90 3.55 -14.37
CA PHE A 37 2.46 2.73 -13.24
C PHE A 37 1.97 1.35 -13.68
N THR A 38 2.34 0.34 -12.89
CA THR A 38 1.69 -0.97 -12.86
C THR A 38 1.09 -1.19 -11.48
N VAL A 39 -0.23 -1.35 -11.39
CA VAL A 39 -0.95 -1.60 -10.12
C VAL A 39 -1.29 -3.09 -10.02
N TYR A 40 -0.88 -3.71 -8.92
CA TYR A 40 -1.22 -5.10 -8.64
C TYR A 40 -2.61 -5.19 -8.02
N CYS A 41 -3.42 -6.11 -8.56
CA CYS A 41 -4.84 -6.24 -8.22
C CYS A 41 -5.18 -7.68 -7.85
N SER A 42 -6.06 -7.87 -6.85
CA SER A 42 -6.64 -9.16 -6.54
C SER A 42 -7.80 -9.48 -7.49
N SER A 43 -7.66 -10.53 -8.29
CA SER A 43 -8.76 -10.93 -9.19
C SER A 43 -9.99 -11.46 -8.46
N LYS A 44 -9.88 -11.74 -7.17
CA LYS A 44 -11.00 -12.15 -6.31
C LYS A 44 -11.96 -11.00 -5.99
N SER A 45 -11.44 -9.77 -6.03
CA SER A 45 -12.20 -8.58 -5.66
C SER A 45 -12.84 -7.86 -6.84
N TYR A 46 -12.59 -8.30 -8.08
CA TYR A 46 -13.10 -7.67 -9.29
C TYR A 46 -13.79 -8.68 -10.20
N SER A 47 -15.08 -8.49 -10.46
CA SER A 47 -15.85 -9.29 -11.42
C SER A 47 -15.40 -9.03 -12.86
N LYS A 48 -15.04 -7.76 -13.17
CA LYS A 48 -14.49 -7.35 -14.47
C LYS A 48 -13.03 -6.95 -14.30
N LYS A 49 -12.14 -7.63 -15.02
CA LYS A 49 -10.71 -7.33 -15.03
C LYS A 49 -10.39 -6.34 -16.16
N LEU A 50 -10.13 -5.10 -15.78
CA LEU A 50 -9.66 -4.07 -16.73
C LEU A 50 -8.18 -4.31 -17.01
N LYS A 51 -7.73 -4.07 -18.25
CA LYS A 51 -6.30 -4.09 -18.58
C LYS A 51 -5.59 -2.83 -18.09
N THR A 52 -6.30 -1.70 -18.20
CA THR A 52 -5.77 -0.38 -17.82
C THR A 52 -6.83 0.44 -17.07
N TYR A 53 -6.37 1.33 -16.21
CA TYR A 53 -7.21 2.32 -15.50
C TYR A 53 -6.33 3.54 -15.15
N ASN A 54 -6.83 4.77 -15.32
CA ASN A 54 -6.05 6.02 -15.14
C ASN A 54 -4.71 6.01 -15.91
N ASN A 55 -4.68 5.48 -17.15
CA ASN A 55 -3.48 5.26 -17.95
C ASN A 55 -2.42 4.34 -17.32
N CYS A 56 -2.78 3.57 -16.28
CA CYS A 56 -1.89 2.62 -15.62
C CYS A 56 -2.21 1.19 -16.05
N ASN A 57 -1.20 0.33 -16.08
CA ASN A 57 -1.37 -1.10 -16.30
C ASN A 57 -1.90 -1.77 -15.03
N LEU A 58 -2.87 -2.70 -15.17
CA LEU A 58 -3.39 -3.48 -14.07
C LEU A 58 -2.95 -4.95 -14.23
N HIS A 59 -2.27 -5.47 -13.20
CA HIS A 59 -1.83 -6.86 -13.17
C HIS A 59 -2.59 -7.64 -12.08
N TYR A 60 -3.19 -8.78 -12.43
CA TYR A 60 -4.07 -9.52 -11.52
C TYR A 60 -3.46 -10.82 -11.04
N PHE A 61 -3.44 -11.01 -9.72
CA PHE A 61 -3.24 -12.32 -9.10
C PHE A 61 -4.54 -12.92 -8.59
N ASN A 62 -4.69 -14.24 -8.70
CA ASN A 62 -5.86 -14.94 -8.18
C ASN A 62 -5.67 -15.32 -6.70
N ILE A 63 -5.31 -14.32 -5.90
CA ILE A 63 -5.04 -14.41 -4.47
C ILE A 63 -5.81 -13.28 -3.79
N GLU A 64 -6.40 -13.55 -2.61
CA GLU A 64 -7.03 -12.52 -1.80
C GLU A 64 -5.99 -11.52 -1.29
N ALA A 65 -6.27 -10.22 -1.46
CA ALA A 65 -5.39 -9.15 -0.99
C ALA A 65 -5.64 -8.76 0.48
N ASN A 66 -6.56 -9.42 1.17
CA ASN A 66 -6.91 -9.15 2.55
C ASN A 66 -6.64 -10.36 3.46
N GLY A 67 -6.47 -10.09 4.77
CA GLY A 67 -6.25 -11.15 5.76
C GLY A 67 -4.88 -11.81 5.61
N ILE A 68 -4.78 -13.09 5.96
CA ILE A 68 -3.51 -13.84 5.93
C ILE A 68 -3.01 -14.03 4.48
N SER A 69 -3.92 -14.15 3.53
CA SER A 69 -3.59 -14.34 2.12
C SER A 69 -2.88 -13.12 1.51
N SER A 70 -3.03 -11.92 2.12
CA SER A 70 -2.34 -10.71 1.67
C SER A 70 -0.82 -10.88 1.69
N ILE A 71 -0.29 -11.68 2.61
CA ILE A 71 1.15 -11.96 2.70
C ILE A 71 1.66 -12.58 1.39
N LEU A 72 0.99 -13.66 0.95
CA LEU A 72 1.35 -14.33 -0.29
C LEU A 72 1.09 -13.46 -1.52
N TYR A 73 -0.02 -12.71 -1.52
CA TYR A 73 -0.37 -11.78 -2.58
C TYR A 73 0.71 -10.71 -2.77
N ASP A 74 1.14 -10.07 -1.69
CA ASP A 74 2.17 -9.03 -1.71
C ASP A 74 3.53 -9.59 -2.14
N ILE A 75 3.92 -10.77 -1.63
CA ILE A 75 5.16 -11.45 -2.01
C ILE A 75 5.18 -11.77 -3.51
N CYS A 76 4.12 -12.40 -4.04
CA CYS A 76 4.02 -12.70 -5.47
C CYS A 76 4.06 -11.42 -6.32
N SER A 77 3.37 -10.37 -5.87
CA SER A 77 3.36 -9.08 -6.54
C SER A 77 4.74 -8.44 -6.61
N MET A 78 5.49 -8.46 -5.50
CA MET A 78 6.86 -7.91 -5.45
C MET A 78 7.82 -8.69 -6.36
N PHE A 79 7.80 -10.04 -6.34
CA PHE A 79 8.67 -10.84 -7.19
C PHE A 79 8.33 -10.73 -8.67
N HIS A 80 7.08 -10.50 -9.02
CA HIS A 80 6.71 -10.20 -10.40
C HIS A 80 7.12 -8.78 -10.80
N ALA A 81 6.88 -7.79 -9.94
CA ALA A 81 7.14 -6.38 -10.18
C ALA A 81 8.63 -6.08 -10.46
N GLN A 82 9.53 -6.74 -9.73
CA GLN A 82 10.98 -6.50 -9.86
C GLN A 82 11.51 -6.69 -11.29
N LYS A 83 10.82 -7.51 -12.11
CA LYS A 83 11.27 -7.79 -13.50
C LYS A 83 11.03 -6.62 -14.44
N ASN A 84 9.98 -5.83 -14.19
CA ASN A 84 9.47 -4.84 -15.15
C ASN A 84 9.37 -3.41 -14.60
N SER A 85 9.74 -3.19 -13.33
CA SER A 85 9.66 -1.87 -12.68
C SER A 85 11.02 -1.40 -12.18
N ASP A 86 11.21 -0.09 -12.08
CA ASP A 86 12.41 0.54 -11.51
C ASP A 86 12.25 0.72 -10.00
N ILE A 87 11.02 1.00 -9.56
CA ILE A 87 10.67 1.30 -8.18
C ILE A 87 9.47 0.45 -7.77
N LEU A 88 9.51 -0.09 -6.57
CA LEU A 88 8.40 -0.78 -5.93
C LEU A 88 7.86 0.11 -4.80
N LEU A 89 6.63 0.61 -4.97
CA LEU A 89 5.87 1.27 -3.92
C LEU A 89 5.04 0.21 -3.18
N VAL A 90 5.48 -0.13 -1.98
CA VAL A 90 4.87 -1.17 -1.15
C VAL A 90 3.99 -0.49 -0.10
N LEU A 91 2.69 -0.75 -0.15
CA LEU A 91 1.68 -0.21 0.75
C LEU A 91 1.37 -1.23 1.86
N GLY A 92 1.79 -0.91 3.09
CA GLY A 92 1.68 -1.81 4.23
C GLY A 92 2.85 -2.79 4.38
N VAL A 93 2.82 -3.57 5.45
CA VAL A 93 3.98 -4.36 5.90
C VAL A 93 3.82 -5.87 5.72
N SER A 94 2.67 -6.36 5.23
CA SER A 94 2.33 -7.79 5.23
C SER A 94 3.33 -8.66 4.46
N GLY A 95 3.78 -8.21 3.30
CA GLY A 95 4.73 -8.94 2.44
C GLY A 95 6.21 -8.63 2.69
N CYS A 96 6.53 -7.69 3.59
CA CYS A 96 7.91 -7.21 3.78
C CYS A 96 8.90 -8.28 4.27
N ILE A 97 8.42 -9.40 4.78
CA ILE A 97 9.26 -10.56 5.15
C ILE A 97 10.11 -11.06 3.96
N ALA A 98 9.66 -10.83 2.72
CA ALA A 98 10.37 -11.25 1.52
C ALA A 98 11.43 -10.25 1.01
N LEU A 99 11.50 -9.04 1.57
CA LEU A 99 12.41 -7.99 1.08
C LEU A 99 13.90 -8.37 1.10
N PRO A 100 14.44 -9.12 2.08
CA PRO A 100 15.82 -9.58 2.04
C PRO A 100 16.15 -10.38 0.78
N PHE A 101 15.24 -11.30 0.41
CA PHE A 101 15.38 -12.12 -0.80
C PHE A 101 15.23 -11.28 -2.07
N LEU A 102 14.30 -10.33 -2.06
CA LEU A 102 14.11 -9.42 -3.18
C LEU A 102 15.35 -8.57 -3.44
N LYS A 103 15.96 -8.01 -2.38
CA LYS A 103 17.21 -7.22 -2.45
C LYS A 103 18.41 -8.05 -2.90
N LEU A 104 18.45 -9.34 -2.58
CA LEU A 104 19.50 -10.24 -3.07
C LEU A 104 19.38 -10.48 -4.58
N LEU A 105 18.15 -10.51 -5.11
CA LEU A 105 17.88 -10.81 -6.52
C LEU A 105 17.85 -9.58 -7.42
N SER A 106 17.67 -8.38 -6.86
CA SER A 106 17.54 -7.15 -7.64
C SER A 106 17.92 -5.90 -6.84
N ASN A 107 18.44 -4.89 -7.54
CA ASN A 107 18.77 -3.57 -6.99
C ASN A 107 17.62 -2.55 -7.17
N LYS A 108 16.38 -3.03 -7.21
CA LYS A 108 15.23 -2.13 -7.36
C LYS A 108 15.05 -1.26 -6.12
N LYS A 109 14.66 0.00 -6.33
CA LYS A 109 14.37 0.92 -5.25
C LYS A 109 13.02 0.54 -4.62
N ILE A 110 12.98 0.41 -3.30
CA ILE A 110 11.79 0.04 -2.53
C ILE A 110 11.39 1.23 -1.68
N ILE A 111 10.17 1.72 -1.89
CA ILE A 111 9.52 2.73 -1.05
C ILE A 111 8.44 2.01 -0.25
N LEU A 112 8.57 2.02 1.07
CA LEU A 112 7.61 1.40 1.98
C LEU A 112 6.72 2.46 2.61
N ASN A 113 5.41 2.39 2.40
CA ASN A 113 4.43 3.21 3.09
C ASN A 113 3.83 2.46 4.28
N ILE A 114 3.98 3.03 5.47
CA ILE A 114 3.40 2.52 6.73
C ILE A 114 2.31 3.49 7.17
N ASP A 115 1.04 3.06 7.07
CA ASP A 115 -0.14 3.86 7.40
C ASP A 115 -0.66 3.62 8.83
N GLY A 116 -0.12 2.62 9.51
CA GLY A 116 -0.54 2.29 10.86
C GLY A 116 0.17 1.09 11.46
N LEU A 117 -0.09 0.87 12.75
CA LEU A 117 0.47 -0.26 13.50
C LEU A 117 -0.44 -1.48 13.32
N GLU A 118 -0.40 -2.12 12.15
CA GLU A 118 -1.29 -3.24 11.81
C GLU A 118 -1.24 -4.37 12.86
N TRP A 119 -0.08 -4.64 13.42
CA TRP A 119 0.11 -5.65 14.46
C TRP A 119 -0.59 -5.31 15.79
N LYS A 120 -0.97 -4.05 16.04
CA LYS A 120 -1.75 -3.66 17.23
C LYS A 120 -3.25 -3.94 17.11
N ARG A 121 -3.76 -4.20 15.92
CA ARG A 121 -5.21 -4.37 15.70
C ARG A 121 -5.73 -5.63 16.40
N HIS A 122 -6.90 -5.51 17.03
CA HIS A 122 -7.51 -6.58 17.83
C HIS A 122 -7.91 -7.82 17.02
N LYS A 123 -8.16 -7.65 15.71
CA LYS A 123 -8.54 -8.75 14.80
C LYS A 123 -7.47 -9.83 14.64
N TRP A 124 -6.22 -9.55 15.00
CA TRP A 124 -5.11 -10.47 14.78
C TRP A 124 -4.82 -11.35 16.00
N SER A 125 -4.55 -12.63 15.76
CA SER A 125 -4.04 -13.56 16.76
C SER A 125 -2.65 -13.13 17.26
N ARG A 126 -2.20 -13.67 18.41
CA ARG A 126 -0.85 -13.37 18.95
C ARG A 126 0.27 -13.70 17.97
N PHE A 127 0.14 -14.83 17.24
CA PHE A 127 1.11 -15.23 16.23
C PHE A 127 1.12 -14.27 15.03
N ALA A 128 -0.06 -13.88 14.51
CA ALA A 128 -0.15 -12.92 13.42
C ALA A 128 0.43 -11.55 13.81
N LYS A 129 0.21 -11.09 15.03
CA LYS A 129 0.80 -9.85 15.58
C LYS A 129 2.33 -9.92 15.60
N TRP A 130 2.88 -11.02 16.08
CA TRP A 130 4.31 -11.26 16.10
C TRP A 130 4.89 -11.26 14.68
N PHE A 131 4.26 -11.99 13.77
CA PHE A 131 4.66 -12.04 12.35
C PHE A 131 4.64 -10.65 11.69
N LEU A 132 3.55 -9.89 11.85
CA LEU A 132 3.42 -8.55 11.27
C LEU A 132 4.46 -7.58 11.85
N LYS A 133 4.76 -7.69 13.15
CA LYS A 133 5.82 -6.90 13.79
C LYS A 133 7.21 -7.25 13.26
N LEU A 134 7.48 -8.54 13.01
CA LEU A 134 8.72 -8.99 12.38
C LEU A 134 8.81 -8.49 10.93
N SER A 135 7.73 -8.60 10.18
CA SER A 135 7.65 -8.14 8.80
C SER A 135 7.84 -6.62 8.69
N GLU A 136 7.26 -5.83 9.61
CA GLU A 136 7.49 -4.39 9.74
C GLU A 136 8.97 -4.08 9.97
N LYS A 137 9.61 -4.77 10.95
CA LYS A 137 11.04 -4.60 11.25
C LYS A 137 11.92 -4.89 10.02
N ILE A 138 11.60 -5.94 9.28
CA ILE A 138 12.31 -6.29 8.04
C ILE A 138 12.04 -5.24 6.97
N GLY A 139 10.80 -4.78 6.83
CA GLY A 139 10.40 -3.71 5.93
C GLY A 139 11.22 -2.46 6.14
N VAL A 140 11.27 -1.97 7.37
CA VAL A 140 12.05 -0.78 7.74
C VAL A 140 13.55 -0.95 7.48
N LYS A 141 14.09 -2.15 7.70
CA LYS A 141 15.51 -2.41 7.49
C LYS A 141 15.93 -2.47 6.01
N TYR A 142 15.05 -2.96 5.14
CA TYR A 142 15.42 -3.27 3.73
C TYR A 142 14.77 -2.33 2.71
N ALA A 143 13.83 -1.47 3.11
CA ALA A 143 13.35 -0.40 2.25
C ALA A 143 14.43 0.67 2.06
N ASP A 144 14.45 1.29 0.87
CA ASP A 144 15.37 2.41 0.59
C ASP A 144 14.79 3.73 1.09
N GLU A 145 13.46 3.83 1.11
CA GLU A 145 12.73 5.00 1.63
C GLU A 145 11.51 4.52 2.42
N ILE A 146 11.21 5.21 3.50
CA ILE A 146 10.02 4.93 4.31
C ILE A 146 9.14 6.18 4.31
N VAL A 147 7.84 5.95 4.15
CA VAL A 147 6.79 6.98 4.18
C VAL A 147 5.83 6.66 5.32
N GLY A 148 5.55 7.64 6.15
CA GLY A 148 4.46 7.59 7.14
C GLY A 148 3.39 8.62 6.80
N ASP A 149 2.12 8.22 6.87
CA ASP A 149 0.96 9.06 6.55
C ASP A 149 0.62 10.07 7.64
N ASN A 150 1.13 9.87 8.85
CA ASN A 150 0.93 10.78 9.98
C ASN A 150 2.19 10.87 10.86
N ARG A 151 2.28 11.96 11.62
CA ARG A 151 3.45 12.25 12.46
C ARG A 151 3.66 11.20 13.56
N VAL A 152 2.60 10.58 14.06
CA VAL A 152 2.69 9.54 15.10
C VAL A 152 3.40 8.31 14.57
N ILE A 153 3.14 7.92 13.31
CA ILE A 153 3.82 6.81 12.66
C ILE A 153 5.29 7.14 12.38
N VAL A 154 5.59 8.35 11.88
CA VAL A 154 6.98 8.80 11.65
C VAL A 154 7.77 8.76 12.96
N GLU A 155 7.22 9.33 14.03
CA GLU A 155 7.84 9.33 15.35
C GLU A 155 8.03 7.92 15.93
N TYR A 156 7.04 7.05 15.74
CA TYR A 156 7.12 5.64 16.14
C TYR A 156 8.24 4.91 15.40
N ILE A 157 8.38 5.09 14.09
CA ILE A 157 9.46 4.49 13.29
C ILE A 157 10.82 4.94 13.82
N TYR A 158 10.99 6.24 14.03
CA TYR A 158 12.21 6.80 14.58
C TYR A 158 12.54 6.23 15.97
N LYS A 159 11.60 6.27 16.90
CA LYS A 159 11.77 5.78 18.29
C LYS A 159 12.04 4.27 18.36
N THR A 160 11.46 3.50 17.44
CA THR A 160 11.51 2.02 17.51
C THR A 160 12.70 1.44 16.75
N TYR A 161 13.05 2.06 15.62
CA TYR A 161 14.05 1.51 14.70
C TYR A 161 15.26 2.40 14.48
N ASN A 162 15.22 3.64 15.01
CA ASN A 162 16.25 4.66 14.80
C ASN A 162 16.48 4.95 13.30
N VAL A 163 15.37 5.02 12.53
CA VAL A 163 15.36 5.28 11.09
C VAL A 163 14.46 6.48 10.82
N GLU A 164 14.90 7.39 9.97
CA GLU A 164 14.08 8.51 9.52
C GLU A 164 13.04 8.04 8.50
N ALA A 165 11.84 8.60 8.59
CA ALA A 165 10.76 8.36 7.63
C ALA A 165 10.24 9.69 7.09
N ASN A 166 9.87 9.71 5.82
CA ASN A 166 9.28 10.85 5.16
C ASN A 166 7.80 11.00 5.59
N PHE A 167 7.41 12.18 6.05
CA PHE A 167 6.02 12.47 6.35
C PHE A 167 5.29 12.89 5.07
N ILE A 168 4.33 12.06 4.60
CA ILE A 168 3.46 12.38 3.47
C ILE A 168 2.03 12.05 3.87
N ALA A 169 1.28 13.07 4.30
CA ALA A 169 -0.11 12.89 4.71
C ALA A 169 -1.02 12.55 3.52
N TYR A 170 -2.03 11.74 3.76
CA TYR A 170 -3.08 11.52 2.75
C TYR A 170 -3.90 12.79 2.57
N GLY A 171 -4.13 13.15 1.32
CA GLY A 171 -4.96 14.29 0.96
C GLY A 171 -6.45 14.01 1.22
N ALA A 172 -7.20 15.07 1.49
CA ALA A 172 -8.65 15.03 1.69
C ALA A 172 -9.42 15.97 0.76
N ASP A 173 -8.78 16.50 -0.28
CA ASP A 173 -9.37 17.47 -1.21
C ASP A 173 -10.58 16.95 -1.98
N HIS A 174 -10.71 15.61 -2.09
CA HIS A 174 -11.86 14.95 -2.68
C HIS A 174 -13.09 14.94 -1.76
N VAL A 175 -12.93 15.24 -0.47
CA VAL A 175 -14.02 15.28 0.50
C VAL A 175 -14.72 16.64 0.40
N ARG A 176 -15.87 16.69 -0.24
CA ARG A 176 -16.71 17.88 -0.28
C ARG A 176 -17.55 17.96 0.98
N ARG A 177 -17.54 19.13 1.61
CA ARG A 177 -18.46 19.45 2.72
C ARG A 177 -19.89 19.36 2.18
N LYS A 178 -20.67 18.39 2.63
CA LYS A 178 -22.11 18.33 2.39
C LYS A 178 -22.81 19.04 3.54
N GLU A 179 -23.84 19.81 3.23
CA GLU A 179 -24.72 20.33 4.28
C GLU A 179 -25.34 19.15 5.04
N ILE A 180 -25.34 19.27 6.36
CA ILE A 180 -25.92 18.23 7.22
C ILE A 180 -27.43 18.20 6.93
N SER A 181 -27.94 17.06 6.48
CA SER A 181 -29.37 16.95 6.21
C SER A 181 -30.17 17.15 7.51
N THR A 182 -31.23 17.94 7.43
CA THR A 182 -32.15 18.20 8.56
C THR A 182 -32.70 16.89 9.16
N ALA A 183 -32.80 15.83 8.36
CA ALA A 183 -33.22 14.50 8.80
C ALA A 183 -32.19 13.84 9.75
N LEU A 184 -30.89 14.04 9.52
CA LEU A 184 -29.84 13.54 10.43
C LEU A 184 -29.83 14.32 11.76
N ILE A 185 -30.01 15.64 11.71
CA ILE A 185 -30.10 16.46 12.93
C ILE A 185 -31.28 16.02 13.80
N LYS A 186 -32.47 15.77 13.17
CA LYS A 186 -33.65 15.29 13.90
C LYS A 186 -33.51 13.86 14.46
N LYS A 187 -32.62 13.05 13.94
CA LYS A 187 -32.43 11.67 14.39
C LYS A 187 -31.48 11.56 15.60
N TYR A 188 -30.59 12.54 15.79
CA TYR A 188 -29.56 12.50 16.83
C TYR A 188 -29.65 13.64 17.87
N ASN A 189 -30.69 14.50 17.78
CA ASN A 189 -31.20 15.37 18.87
C ASN A 189 -32.49 14.76 19.43
#